data_e0d8865086c76c1b606fd1eb0e4940c9
#
_entry.id   e0d8865086c76c1b606fd1eb0e4940c9
#
_cell.length_a   1.000
_cell.length_b   1.000
_cell.length_c   1.000
_cell.angle_alpha   90.00
_cell.angle_beta   90.00
_cell.angle_gamma   90.00
#
_symmetry.space_group_name_H-M   'P 1'
#
loop_
_entity.id
_entity.type
_entity.pdbx_description
1 polymer ?
#
loop_
_entity_poly.entity_id
_entity_poly.type
_entity_poly.pdbx_seq_one_letter_code
_entity_poly.pdbx_strand_id
1 'polypeptide(L)'
;SGTARGKDFVAACAAISFLYLTPRWNTQRQLIENTKVALTAPTDRQVKNIMMPEISRLYNRAKSRGIVLPGRLNAYDIRTDSDEWFLTGFKADENNHEAWSGFHAVNTMFVITEASGISDNTFEAIEGNLQGNSRVLLVFNPNTPIGYAARSQRGERWTKFRLNSLTAPNVIEHKIIIPGQVDYEWVVDKLEQWC
;
A
#
# COMPACT_ATOMS: atom_id res chain seq x y z
N SER A 1 2.03 5.75 -11.56
CA SER A 1 2.75 6.92 -11.01
C SER A 1 4.15 6.98 -11.58
N GLY A 2 4.77 8.17 -11.57
CA GLY A 2 6.18 8.32 -11.96
C GLY A 2 7.13 7.70 -10.92
N THR A 3 8.36 7.44 -11.34
CA THR A 3 9.44 6.96 -10.49
C THR A 3 9.75 7.97 -9.38
N ALA A 4 10.14 7.48 -8.19
CA ALA A 4 10.56 8.28 -7.03
C ALA A 4 9.59 9.43 -6.66
N ARG A 5 8.28 9.16 -6.69
CA ARG A 5 7.21 10.10 -6.30
C ARG A 5 6.69 9.90 -4.88
N GLY A 6 7.31 9.04 -4.09
CA GLY A 6 6.87 8.74 -2.72
C GLY A 6 5.61 7.88 -2.62
N LYS A 7 5.28 7.12 -3.66
CA LYS A 7 4.08 6.28 -3.72
C LYS A 7 3.99 5.27 -2.58
N ASP A 8 5.11 4.64 -2.23
CA ASP A 8 5.16 3.62 -1.18
C ASP A 8 5.00 4.24 0.22
N PHE A 9 5.54 5.45 0.42
CA PHE A 9 5.29 6.22 1.64
C PHE A 9 3.80 6.54 1.82
N VAL A 10 3.12 7.01 0.76
CA VAL A 10 1.68 7.29 0.79
C VAL A 10 0.88 6.01 1.06
N ALA A 11 1.26 4.89 0.43
CA ALA A 11 0.65 3.59 0.67
C ALA A 11 0.80 3.14 2.13
N ALA A 12 1.99 3.32 2.72
CA ALA A 12 2.24 3.03 4.13
C ALA A 12 1.42 3.94 5.07
N CYS A 13 1.30 5.24 4.74
CA CYS A 13 0.43 6.16 5.49
C CYS A 13 -1.03 5.69 5.46
N ALA A 14 -1.54 5.28 4.29
CA ALA A 14 -2.89 4.77 4.15
C ALA A 14 -3.11 3.50 4.97
N ALA A 15 -2.17 2.55 4.92
CA ALA A 15 -2.22 1.30 5.67
C ALA A 15 -2.25 1.52 7.18
N ILE A 16 -1.34 2.33 7.72
CA ILE A 16 -1.27 2.67 9.15
C ILE A 16 -2.52 3.43 9.60
N SER A 17 -2.96 4.41 8.80
CA SER A 17 -4.17 5.17 9.11
C SER A 17 -5.41 4.26 9.14
N PHE A 18 -5.54 3.37 8.17
CA PHE A 18 -6.65 2.41 8.16
C PHE A 18 -6.60 1.49 9.37
N LEU A 19 -5.43 0.95 9.71
CA LEU A 19 -5.25 0.05 10.85
C LEU A 19 -5.71 0.67 12.17
N TYR A 20 -5.36 1.95 12.41
CA TYR A 20 -5.55 2.57 13.73
C TYR A 20 -6.72 3.55 13.82
N LEU A 21 -7.17 4.13 12.71
CA LEU A 21 -8.23 5.14 12.71
C LEU A 21 -9.59 4.60 12.24
N THR A 22 -9.63 3.40 11.66
CA THR A 22 -10.88 2.80 11.15
C THR A 22 -11.65 2.01 12.19
N PRO A 23 -11.02 1.16 13.05
CA PRO A 23 -11.76 0.34 13.99
C PRO A 23 -12.52 1.18 15.01
N ARG A 24 -13.74 0.74 15.34
CA ARG A 24 -14.60 1.37 16.33
C ARG A 24 -14.89 0.40 17.46
N TRP A 25 -15.22 0.95 18.61
CA TRP A 25 -15.71 0.16 19.73
C TRP A 25 -17.16 -0.25 19.46
N ASN A 26 -17.41 -1.55 19.44
CA ASN A 26 -18.77 -2.08 19.34
C ASN A 26 -19.34 -2.29 20.74
N THR A 27 -20.27 -1.43 21.13
CA THR A 27 -20.86 -1.43 22.48
C THR A 27 -21.74 -2.66 22.75
N GLN A 28 -22.36 -3.24 21.72
CA GLN A 28 -23.22 -4.42 21.86
C GLN A 28 -22.37 -5.68 22.10
N ARG A 29 -21.24 -5.79 21.42
CA ARG A 29 -20.34 -6.94 21.52
C ARG A 29 -19.22 -6.75 22.53
N GLN A 30 -19.09 -5.56 23.13
CA GLN A 30 -18.04 -5.21 24.08
C GLN A 30 -16.61 -5.51 23.56
N LEU A 31 -16.37 -5.22 22.29
CA LEU A 31 -15.08 -5.43 21.64
C LEU A 31 -14.83 -4.38 20.54
N ILE A 32 -13.57 -4.25 20.16
CA ILE A 32 -13.18 -3.44 19.01
C ILE A 32 -13.52 -4.18 17.70
N GLU A 33 -13.92 -3.43 16.67
CA GLU A 33 -14.23 -4.02 15.36
C GLU A 33 -12.99 -4.64 14.74
N ASN A 34 -13.15 -5.85 14.21
CA ASN A 34 -12.11 -6.56 13.47
C ASN A 34 -11.60 -5.71 12.31
N THR A 35 -10.28 -5.51 12.27
CA THR A 35 -9.64 -4.68 11.25
C THR A 35 -8.34 -5.32 10.79
N LYS A 36 -8.28 -5.66 9.51
CA LYS A 36 -7.15 -6.37 8.91
C LYS A 36 -6.59 -5.55 7.75
N VAL A 37 -5.28 -5.44 7.69
CA VAL A 37 -4.56 -4.80 6.59
C VAL A 37 -3.57 -5.81 6.00
N ALA A 38 -3.70 -6.09 4.71
CA ALA A 38 -2.77 -6.93 3.96
C ALA A 38 -1.91 -6.05 3.04
N LEU A 39 -0.60 -6.15 3.20
CA LEU A 39 0.37 -5.54 2.29
C LEU A 39 0.93 -6.62 1.37
N THR A 40 0.92 -6.39 0.06
CA THR A 40 1.49 -7.36 -0.87
C THR A 40 2.24 -6.70 -2.01
N ALA A 41 3.15 -7.45 -2.60
CA ALA A 41 3.95 -7.08 -3.76
C ALA A 41 4.32 -8.34 -4.55
N PRO A 42 4.78 -8.21 -5.81
CA PRO A 42 5.21 -9.36 -6.62
C PRO A 42 6.34 -10.18 -6.00
N THR A 43 7.17 -9.58 -5.16
CA THR A 43 8.30 -10.27 -4.53
C THR A 43 8.36 -10.01 -3.02
N ASP A 44 8.85 -11.00 -2.28
CA ASP A 44 9.10 -10.88 -0.84
C ASP A 44 10.07 -9.72 -0.51
N ARG A 45 11.07 -9.51 -1.37
CA ARG A 45 12.00 -8.39 -1.25
C ARG A 45 11.29 -7.04 -1.27
N GLN A 46 10.29 -6.85 -2.13
CA GLN A 46 9.52 -5.60 -2.19
C GLN A 46 8.69 -5.39 -0.92
N VAL A 47 8.08 -6.44 -0.40
CA VAL A 47 7.38 -6.36 0.89
C VAL A 47 8.35 -6.01 2.02
N LYS A 48 9.42 -6.80 2.18
CA LYS A 48 10.37 -6.70 3.29
C LYS A 48 11.23 -5.44 3.25
N ASN A 49 11.74 -5.07 2.07
CA ASN A 49 12.77 -4.04 1.95
C ASN A 49 12.22 -2.69 1.46
N ILE A 50 10.95 -2.61 1.06
CA ILE A 50 10.33 -1.36 0.61
C ILE A 50 9.14 -1.02 1.51
N MET A 51 8.11 -1.86 1.55
CA MET A 51 6.88 -1.53 2.28
C MET A 51 7.04 -1.56 3.80
N MET A 52 7.60 -2.64 4.35
CA MET A 52 7.76 -2.76 5.80
C MET A 52 8.69 -1.71 6.43
N PRO A 53 9.78 -1.25 5.79
CA PRO A 53 10.55 -0.10 6.26
C PRO A 53 9.76 1.20 6.35
N GLU A 54 8.87 1.48 5.40
CA GLU A 54 7.99 2.66 5.47
C GLU A 54 6.98 2.55 6.63
N ILE A 55 6.38 1.37 6.81
CA ILE A 55 5.51 1.06 7.96
C ILE A 55 6.28 1.25 9.28
N SER A 56 7.48 0.68 9.38
CA SER A 56 8.34 0.79 10.57
C SER A 56 8.72 2.24 10.89
N ARG A 57 9.05 3.03 9.86
CA ARG A 57 9.37 4.45 10.02
C ARG A 57 8.19 5.22 10.61
N LEU A 58 6.99 5.01 10.10
CA LEU A 58 5.78 5.68 10.59
C LEU A 58 5.45 5.25 12.02
N TYR A 59 5.49 3.95 12.30
CA TYR A 59 5.24 3.40 13.64
C TYR A 59 6.22 3.97 14.67
N ASN A 60 7.51 3.92 14.37
CA ASN A 60 8.55 4.42 15.27
C ASN A 60 8.51 5.95 15.43
N ARG A 61 8.12 6.68 14.37
CA ARG A 61 7.93 8.13 14.44
C ARG A 61 6.76 8.50 15.35
N ALA A 62 5.67 7.76 15.31
CA ALA A 62 4.58 7.94 16.26
C ALA A 62 5.06 7.72 17.69
N LYS A 63 5.77 6.62 17.94
CA LYS A 63 6.33 6.29 19.25
C LYS A 63 7.30 7.36 19.77
N SER A 64 8.19 7.88 18.93
CA SER A 64 9.14 8.94 19.30
C SER A 64 8.45 10.28 19.65
N ARG A 65 7.21 10.46 19.24
CA ARG A 65 6.37 11.62 19.58
C ARG A 65 5.44 11.37 20.76
N GLY A 66 5.61 10.27 21.47
CA GLY A 66 4.77 9.91 22.63
C GLY A 66 3.41 9.33 22.25
N ILE A 67 3.16 9.02 20.96
CA ILE A 67 1.91 8.38 20.53
C ILE A 67 2.07 6.87 20.70
N VAL A 68 1.27 6.31 21.61
CA VAL A 68 1.24 4.85 21.83
C VAL A 68 0.28 4.23 20.83
N LEU A 69 0.85 3.51 19.86
CA LEU A 69 0.07 2.69 18.92
C LEU A 69 -0.10 1.29 19.51
N PRO A 70 -1.35 0.75 19.56
CA PRO A 70 -1.59 -0.61 20.04
C PRO A 70 -0.82 -1.65 19.21
N GLY A 71 -0.27 -2.64 19.89
CA GLY A 71 0.40 -3.77 19.27
C GLY A 71 1.91 -3.69 19.22
N ARG A 72 2.50 -4.69 18.58
CA ARG A 72 3.94 -4.84 18.41
C ARG A 72 4.28 -4.89 16.92
N LEU A 73 5.25 -4.10 16.53
CA LEU A 73 5.84 -4.14 15.19
C LEU A 73 6.87 -5.28 15.13
N ASN A 74 6.69 -6.18 14.17
CA ASN A 74 7.62 -7.26 13.80
C ASN A 74 8.15 -7.05 12.37
N ALA A 75 8.94 -8.01 11.87
CA ALA A 75 9.57 -7.89 10.55
C ALA A 75 8.58 -7.76 9.38
N TYR A 76 7.41 -8.42 9.47
CA TYR A 76 6.39 -8.48 8.41
C TYR A 76 4.99 -8.06 8.85
N ASP A 77 4.82 -7.74 10.12
CA ASP A 77 3.49 -7.44 10.64
C ASP A 77 3.48 -6.46 11.82
N ILE A 78 2.30 -5.94 12.10
CA ILE A 78 1.94 -5.31 13.37
C ILE A 78 0.84 -6.18 13.96
N ARG A 79 1.08 -6.78 15.12
CA ARG A 79 0.12 -7.58 15.87
C ARG A 79 -0.32 -6.85 17.13
N THR A 80 -1.63 -6.68 17.26
CA THR A 80 -2.22 -6.18 18.51
C THR A 80 -2.51 -7.36 19.45
N ASP A 81 -3.07 -7.07 20.61
CA ASP A 81 -3.51 -8.10 21.55
C ASP A 81 -4.77 -8.85 21.06
N SER A 82 -5.39 -8.38 19.97
CA SER A 82 -6.51 -9.04 19.30
C SER A 82 -6.02 -9.75 18.03
N ASP A 83 -6.30 -11.02 17.92
CA ASP A 83 -6.00 -11.83 16.72
C ASP A 83 -6.71 -11.33 15.46
N GLU A 84 -7.77 -10.55 15.64
CA GLU A 84 -8.59 -10.01 14.56
C GLU A 84 -8.28 -8.53 14.23
N TRP A 85 -7.21 -7.96 14.81
CA TRP A 85 -6.77 -6.59 14.54
C TRP A 85 -5.27 -6.55 14.31
N PHE A 86 -4.89 -6.56 13.03
CA PHE A 86 -3.49 -6.61 12.64
C PHE A 86 -3.23 -6.05 11.23
N LEU A 87 -1.95 -5.80 10.96
CA LEU A 87 -1.41 -5.56 9.63
C LEU A 87 -0.37 -6.64 9.34
N THR A 88 -0.40 -7.22 8.15
CA THR A 88 0.61 -8.20 7.73
C THR A 88 1.04 -7.98 6.29
N GLY A 89 2.32 -8.26 6.02
CA GLY A 89 2.91 -8.20 4.68
C GLY A 89 3.34 -9.59 4.21
N PHE A 90 3.01 -9.94 2.97
CA PHE A 90 3.44 -11.18 2.34
C PHE A 90 3.50 -11.05 0.81
N LYS A 91 4.33 -11.88 0.19
CA LYS A 91 4.45 -11.95 -1.27
C LYS A 91 3.14 -12.41 -1.89
N ALA A 92 2.74 -11.77 -2.98
CA ALA A 92 1.68 -12.30 -3.84
C ALA A 92 2.17 -13.59 -4.52
N ASP A 93 1.46 -14.68 -4.29
CA ASP A 93 1.73 -15.97 -4.90
C ASP A 93 0.47 -16.43 -5.63
N GLU A 94 0.58 -16.61 -6.95
CA GLU A 94 -0.53 -17.01 -7.81
C GLU A 94 -1.00 -18.46 -7.56
N ASN A 95 -0.14 -19.28 -6.95
CA ASN A 95 -0.44 -20.67 -6.61
C ASN A 95 -0.97 -20.84 -5.17
N ASN A 96 -0.99 -19.77 -4.38
CA ASN A 96 -1.40 -19.82 -2.99
C ASN A 96 -2.62 -18.92 -2.73
N HIS A 97 -3.78 -19.34 -3.23
CA HIS A 97 -5.05 -18.66 -2.96
C HIS A 97 -5.42 -18.70 -1.47
N GLU A 98 -4.96 -19.72 -0.73
CA GLU A 98 -5.24 -19.87 0.69
C GLU A 98 -4.58 -18.78 1.53
N ALA A 99 -3.48 -18.17 1.05
CA ALA A 99 -2.86 -17.02 1.73
C ALA A 99 -3.82 -15.82 1.88
N TRP A 100 -4.82 -15.73 1.02
CA TRP A 100 -5.84 -14.68 1.05
C TRP A 100 -7.05 -15.06 1.89
N SER A 101 -7.22 -16.35 2.20
CA SER A 101 -8.26 -16.80 3.11
C SER A 101 -8.00 -16.25 4.51
N GLY A 102 -9.07 -15.94 5.24
CA GLY A 102 -8.94 -15.40 6.59
C GLY A 102 -8.79 -13.86 6.69
N PHE A 103 -8.75 -13.13 5.56
CA PHE A 103 -8.82 -11.66 5.58
C PHE A 103 -10.25 -11.10 5.67
N HIS A 104 -11.22 -11.95 6.00
CA HIS A 104 -12.57 -11.47 6.30
C HIS A 104 -12.58 -10.71 7.63
N ALA A 105 -13.02 -9.47 7.60
CA ALA A 105 -13.16 -8.63 8.78
C ALA A 105 -14.24 -7.56 8.52
N VAL A 106 -14.68 -6.87 9.58
CA VAL A 106 -15.57 -5.71 9.47
C VAL A 106 -14.89 -4.63 8.62
N ASN A 107 -13.61 -4.41 8.87
CA ASN A 107 -12.78 -3.48 8.13
C ASN A 107 -11.59 -4.22 7.52
N THR A 108 -11.43 -4.15 6.21
CA THR A 108 -10.31 -4.81 5.51
C THR A 108 -9.67 -3.85 4.51
N MET A 109 -8.34 -3.80 4.49
CA MET A 109 -7.61 -3.05 3.48
C MET A 109 -6.53 -3.90 2.83
N PHE A 110 -6.54 -3.94 1.50
CA PHE A 110 -5.47 -4.53 0.70
C PHE A 110 -4.64 -3.40 0.08
N VAL A 111 -3.36 -3.38 0.37
CA VAL A 111 -2.39 -2.46 -0.23
C VAL A 111 -1.45 -3.27 -1.12
N ILE A 112 -1.52 -3.02 -2.41
CA ILE A 112 -0.83 -3.78 -3.43
C ILE A 112 0.15 -2.87 -4.13
N THR A 113 1.43 -3.06 -3.86
CA THR A 113 2.50 -2.28 -4.48
C THR A 113 3.08 -3.00 -5.69
N GLU A 114 3.58 -2.23 -6.65
CA GLU A 114 4.02 -2.73 -7.96
C GLU A 114 2.96 -3.65 -8.61
N ALA A 115 1.69 -3.22 -8.52
CA ALA A 115 0.51 -4.01 -8.88
C ALA A 115 0.49 -4.45 -10.36
N SER A 116 1.23 -3.78 -11.24
CA SER A 116 1.40 -4.19 -12.65
C SER A 116 2.15 -5.52 -12.81
N GLY A 117 2.87 -5.97 -11.78
CA GLY A 117 3.60 -7.23 -11.76
C GLY A 117 2.85 -8.40 -11.09
N ILE A 118 1.59 -8.21 -10.71
CA ILE A 118 0.78 -9.21 -10.02
C ILE A 118 -0.22 -9.84 -10.99
N SER A 119 -0.39 -11.17 -10.92
CA SER A 119 -1.29 -11.92 -11.77
C SER A 119 -2.76 -11.61 -11.51
N ASP A 120 -3.60 -11.78 -12.53
CA ASP A 120 -5.05 -11.60 -12.43
C ASP A 120 -5.67 -12.57 -11.40
N ASN A 121 -5.17 -13.79 -11.30
CA ASN A 121 -5.65 -14.78 -10.32
C ASN A 121 -5.51 -14.29 -8.87
N THR A 122 -4.41 -13.61 -8.55
CA THR A 122 -4.22 -13.01 -7.22
C THR A 122 -5.27 -11.93 -6.95
N PHE A 123 -5.60 -11.11 -7.95
CA PHE A 123 -6.65 -10.10 -7.81
C PHE A 123 -8.04 -10.72 -7.63
N GLU A 124 -8.35 -11.82 -8.31
CA GLU A 124 -9.60 -12.55 -8.10
C GLU A 124 -9.72 -13.08 -6.65
N ALA A 125 -8.63 -13.62 -6.12
CA ALA A 125 -8.59 -14.04 -4.71
C ALA A 125 -8.80 -12.87 -3.74
N ILE A 126 -8.21 -11.70 -4.02
CA ILE A 126 -8.43 -10.48 -3.22
C ILE A 126 -9.89 -10.02 -3.33
N GLU A 127 -10.45 -9.99 -4.54
CA GLU A 127 -11.84 -9.57 -4.75
C GLU A 127 -12.85 -10.45 -4.00
N GLY A 128 -12.57 -11.76 -3.86
CA GLY A 128 -13.36 -12.69 -3.06
C GLY A 128 -13.43 -12.32 -1.57
N ASN A 129 -12.50 -11.52 -1.09
CA ASN A 129 -12.46 -11.06 0.30
C ASN A 129 -13.03 -9.64 0.51
N LEU A 130 -13.51 -8.97 -0.54
CA LEU A 130 -14.03 -7.61 -0.45
C LEU A 130 -15.46 -7.60 0.09
N GLN A 131 -15.60 -7.61 1.39
CA GLN A 131 -16.89 -7.53 2.08
C GLN A 131 -16.86 -6.40 3.12
N GLY A 132 -18.04 -5.95 3.53
CA GLY A 132 -18.15 -4.90 4.55
C GLY A 132 -17.44 -3.59 4.16
N ASN A 133 -16.68 -3.04 5.09
CA ASN A 133 -15.87 -1.85 4.84
C ASN A 133 -14.49 -2.24 4.27
N SER A 134 -14.49 -2.76 3.04
CA SER A 134 -13.25 -3.15 2.36
C SER A 134 -12.71 -2.03 1.48
N ARG A 135 -11.38 -1.91 1.43
CA ARG A 135 -10.66 -0.96 0.58
C ARG A 135 -9.51 -1.66 -0.13
N VAL A 136 -9.29 -1.27 -1.37
CA VAL A 136 -8.12 -1.72 -2.15
C VAL A 136 -7.34 -0.50 -2.63
N LEU A 137 -6.06 -0.47 -2.34
CA LEU A 137 -5.12 0.54 -2.84
C LEU A 137 -4.11 -0.13 -3.76
N LEU A 138 -4.16 0.23 -5.04
CA LEU A 138 -3.19 -0.21 -6.04
C LEU A 138 -2.13 0.88 -6.25
N VAL A 139 -0.88 0.50 -6.11
CA VAL A 139 0.26 1.40 -6.34
C VAL A 139 1.17 0.76 -7.38
N PHE A 140 1.40 1.44 -8.51
CA PHE A 140 2.21 0.90 -9.59
C PHE A 140 2.68 1.99 -10.56
N ASN A 141 3.69 1.64 -11.34
CA ASN A 141 4.05 2.33 -12.56
C ASN A 141 3.29 1.68 -13.74
N PRO A 142 2.71 2.45 -14.66
CA PRO A 142 1.91 1.92 -15.77
C PRO A 142 2.81 1.35 -16.88
N ASN A 143 3.62 0.34 -16.54
CA ASN A 143 4.63 -0.24 -17.44
C ASN A 143 4.02 -1.18 -18.49
N THR A 144 2.80 -1.69 -18.25
CA THR A 144 2.10 -2.60 -19.14
C THR A 144 0.68 -2.14 -19.40
N PRO A 145 0.18 -2.24 -20.66
CA PRO A 145 -1.18 -1.85 -21.01
C PRO A 145 -2.23 -2.93 -20.71
N ILE A 146 -1.82 -4.07 -20.18
CA ILE A 146 -2.66 -5.25 -19.92
C ILE A 146 -2.65 -5.61 -18.42
N GLY A 147 -3.54 -6.53 -18.04
CA GLY A 147 -3.71 -7.00 -16.66
C GLY A 147 -4.64 -6.14 -15.82
N TYR A 148 -4.87 -6.59 -14.60
CA TYR A 148 -5.82 -5.96 -13.66
C TYR A 148 -5.49 -4.50 -13.36
N ALA A 149 -4.20 -4.19 -13.08
CA ALA A 149 -3.75 -2.84 -12.78
C ALA A 149 -4.02 -1.87 -13.96
N ALA A 150 -3.83 -2.30 -15.20
CA ALA A 150 -4.17 -1.50 -16.38
C ALA A 150 -5.68 -1.31 -16.53
N ARG A 151 -6.48 -2.35 -16.28
CA ARG A 151 -7.95 -2.25 -16.32
C ARG A 151 -8.48 -1.30 -15.25
N SER A 152 -7.87 -1.23 -14.06
CA SER A 152 -8.27 -0.30 -13.00
C SER A 152 -8.20 1.17 -13.42
N GLN A 153 -7.37 1.50 -14.42
CA GLN A 153 -7.24 2.86 -14.94
C GLN A 153 -8.32 3.25 -15.94
N ARG A 154 -9.10 2.31 -16.45
CA ARG A 154 -10.11 2.54 -17.51
C ARG A 154 -11.54 2.63 -16.98
N GLY A 155 -11.86 1.89 -15.92
CA GLY A 155 -13.20 1.82 -15.35
C GLY A 155 -13.53 2.98 -14.40
N GLU A 156 -14.81 3.17 -14.09
CA GLU A 156 -15.32 4.18 -13.13
C GLU A 156 -15.30 3.68 -11.67
N ARG A 157 -15.09 2.38 -11.47
CA ARG A 157 -15.06 1.74 -10.14
C ARG A 157 -13.93 2.28 -9.24
N TRP A 158 -12.88 2.88 -9.83
CA TRP A 158 -11.67 3.28 -9.16
C TRP A 158 -11.50 4.79 -9.08
N THR A 159 -11.20 5.30 -7.89
CA THR A 159 -10.65 6.65 -7.75
C THR A 159 -9.18 6.62 -8.16
N LYS A 160 -8.81 7.48 -9.10
CA LYS A 160 -7.49 7.45 -9.76
C LYS A 160 -6.66 8.66 -9.37
N PHE A 161 -5.43 8.39 -8.94
CA PHE A 161 -4.45 9.43 -8.64
C PHE A 161 -3.25 9.26 -9.58
N ARG A 162 -2.87 10.34 -10.25
CA ARG A 162 -1.67 10.39 -11.08
C ARG A 162 -0.58 11.18 -10.35
N LEU A 163 0.56 10.54 -10.15
CA LEU A 163 1.78 11.18 -9.68
C LEU A 163 2.71 11.30 -10.87
N ASN A 164 2.62 12.42 -11.60
CA ASN A 164 3.45 12.67 -12.78
C ASN A 164 4.83 13.19 -12.34
N SER A 165 5.91 12.62 -12.87
CA SER A 165 7.28 13.09 -12.60
C SER A 165 7.49 14.54 -12.98
N LEU A 166 6.88 15.00 -14.08
CA LEU A 166 6.97 16.40 -14.54
C LEU A 166 6.37 17.42 -13.55
N THR A 167 5.48 16.99 -12.66
CA THR A 167 4.88 17.87 -11.63
C THR A 167 5.54 17.69 -10.26
N ALA A 168 6.71 17.08 -10.19
CA ALA A 168 7.48 16.98 -8.95
C ALA A 168 8.02 18.36 -8.55
N PRO A 169 7.99 18.74 -7.25
CA PRO A 169 8.58 20.00 -6.80
C PRO A 169 10.03 20.19 -7.26
N ASN A 170 10.87 19.17 -7.16
CA ASN A 170 12.26 19.24 -7.61
C ASN A 170 12.38 19.52 -9.12
N VAL A 171 11.43 19.01 -9.91
CA VAL A 171 11.41 19.21 -11.38
C VAL A 171 10.91 20.61 -11.73
N ILE A 172 9.84 21.07 -11.10
CA ILE A 172 9.26 22.40 -11.35
C ILE A 172 10.25 23.51 -10.97
N GLU A 173 10.89 23.37 -9.81
CA GLU A 173 11.79 24.40 -9.26
C GLU A 173 13.25 24.24 -9.72
N HIS A 174 13.56 23.24 -10.52
CA HIS A 174 14.92 22.93 -11.01
C HIS A 174 15.96 22.82 -9.88
N LYS A 175 15.55 22.36 -8.69
CA LYS A 175 16.42 22.19 -7.52
C LYS A 175 15.89 21.11 -6.59
N ILE A 176 16.77 20.56 -5.75
CA ILE A 176 16.39 19.55 -4.76
C ILE A 176 15.66 20.21 -3.58
N ILE A 177 14.34 20.13 -3.58
CA ILE A 177 13.45 20.54 -2.48
C ILE A 177 13.16 19.34 -1.58
N ILE A 178 12.86 18.20 -2.20
CA ILE A 178 12.54 16.95 -1.51
C ILE A 178 13.64 15.94 -1.84
N PRO A 179 14.56 15.65 -0.89
CA PRO A 179 15.60 14.66 -1.10
C PRO A 179 15.05 13.29 -1.46
N GLY A 180 15.65 12.61 -2.45
CA GLY A 180 15.24 11.29 -2.91
C GLY A 180 14.01 11.27 -3.82
N GLN A 181 13.40 12.41 -4.10
CA GLN A 181 12.37 12.51 -5.14
C GLN A 181 13.05 12.74 -6.51
N VAL A 182 12.33 12.37 -7.60
CA VAL A 182 12.78 12.64 -8.97
C VAL A 182 13.14 14.11 -9.14
N ASP A 183 14.25 14.39 -9.82
CA ASP A 183 14.75 15.73 -10.10
C ASP A 183 14.62 16.09 -11.59
N TYR A 184 14.98 17.33 -11.89
CA TYR A 184 14.89 17.88 -13.26
C TYR A 184 15.85 17.18 -14.23
N GLU A 185 17.09 16.94 -13.82
CA GLU A 185 18.12 16.32 -14.67
C GLU A 185 17.72 14.91 -15.08
N TRP A 186 17.18 14.12 -14.15
CA TRP A 186 16.66 12.81 -14.45
C TRP A 186 15.51 12.85 -15.48
N VAL A 187 14.62 13.84 -15.38
CA VAL A 187 13.50 13.97 -16.32
C VAL A 187 14.00 14.34 -17.72
N VAL A 188 14.95 15.26 -17.82
CA VAL A 188 15.55 15.65 -19.11
C VAL A 188 16.23 14.45 -19.77
N ASP A 189 17.06 13.73 -19.02
CA ASP A 189 17.74 12.51 -19.49
C ASP A 189 16.74 11.46 -20.02
N LYS A 190 15.62 11.26 -19.32
CA LYS A 190 14.58 10.31 -19.77
C LYS A 190 13.81 10.81 -20.99
N LEU A 191 13.56 12.09 -21.13
CA LEU A 191 12.94 12.63 -22.33
C LEU A 191 13.84 12.45 -23.55
N GLU A 192 15.15 12.68 -23.43
CA GLU A 192 16.12 12.46 -24.49
C GLU A 192 16.25 10.98 -24.88
N GLN A 193 16.12 10.04 -23.93
CA GLN A 193 16.17 8.60 -24.21
C GLN A 193 14.90 8.03 -24.85
N TRP A 194 13.73 8.67 -24.61
CA TRP A 194 12.43 8.12 -25.02
C TRP A 194 11.78 8.85 -26.18
N CYS A 195 12.34 9.99 -26.59
CA CYS A 195 11.95 10.76 -27.77
C CYS A 195 13.02 10.71 -28.84
#